data_073e93033dfb5158374ecf3a770fe1c3
#
_entry.id   073e93033dfb5158374ecf3a770fe1c3
#
_cell.length_a   1.000
_cell.length_b   1.000
_cell.length_c   1.000
_cell.angle_alpha   90.00
_cell.angle_beta   90.00
_cell.angle_gamma   90.00
#
_symmetry.space_group_name_H-M   'P 1'
#
loop_
_entity.id
_entity.type
_entity.pdbx_description
1 polymer ?
#
loop_
_entity_poly.entity_id
_entity_poly.type
_entity_poly.pdbx_seq_one_letter_code
_entity_poly.pdbx_strand_id
1 'polypeptide(L)'
;MIRIENVQKSFQGLEVLKGISLTIEDHEIYGIVGQSGAGKSTLLRCINGLEPYDAGTITVDGALVNSREKAALRGLQKQMGMIFQSFNLLERLDVYDNVALPMKFWGGKTRTPESREKIQRLIQLVGLEDKIHAKPRELSGGQKQRVAIARALALDPQFLLCDEATSALDPEITKGILSLLQQINREMGITIVIVTHQMEVVKQVCGRVAFLHGGRVLSEGKPEELFIRPEKAEVKSFLKDGSELLPQTGVNIQIFFFGEGSEEPVVTQMARELQRDFSICWAKLEDFRDSVYGSLVLNVSEDDKEQVCNFLDSKKVPWEVLG
;
A
#
# COMPACT_ATOMS: atom_id res chain seq x y z
N MET A 1 -10.77 13.12 4.79
CA MET A 1 -9.35 13.49 4.46
C MET A 1 -8.48 13.44 5.71
N ILE A 2 -7.26 12.87 5.63
CA ILE A 2 -6.27 12.89 6.70
C ILE A 2 -5.12 13.82 6.28
N ARG A 3 -4.80 14.81 7.12
CA ARG A 3 -3.68 15.73 6.89
C ARG A 3 -2.67 15.62 8.02
N ILE A 4 -1.43 15.44 7.66
CA ILE A 4 -0.28 15.28 8.56
C ILE A 4 0.70 16.39 8.22
N GLU A 5 1.08 17.22 9.20
CA GLU A 5 1.93 18.39 8.99
C GLU A 5 3.08 18.38 9.99
N ASN A 6 4.30 18.22 9.48
CA ASN A 6 5.56 18.27 10.23
C ASN A 6 5.56 17.41 11.51
N VAL A 7 4.99 16.20 11.45
CA VAL A 7 4.85 15.32 12.61
C VAL A 7 6.19 14.73 13.02
N GLN A 8 6.53 14.88 14.29
CA GLN A 8 7.74 14.35 14.91
C GLN A 8 7.38 13.40 16.05
N LYS A 9 8.19 12.33 16.20
CA LYS A 9 8.05 11.36 17.27
C LYS A 9 9.38 10.76 17.64
N SER A 10 9.67 10.75 18.93
CA SER A 10 10.85 10.11 19.51
C SER A 10 10.47 9.10 20.59
N PHE A 11 11.26 8.06 20.73
CA PHE A 11 11.21 7.11 21.84
C PHE A 11 12.58 7.04 22.53
N GLN A 12 12.64 7.40 23.80
CA GLN A 12 13.87 7.36 24.61
C GLN A 12 15.07 8.04 23.91
N GLY A 13 14.82 9.19 23.24
CA GLY A 13 15.85 9.95 22.54
C GLY A 13 16.12 9.52 21.09
N LEU A 14 15.55 8.40 20.63
CA LEU A 14 15.63 7.99 19.23
C LEU A 14 14.49 8.63 18.42
N GLU A 15 14.83 9.52 17.49
CA GLU A 15 13.85 10.09 16.54
C GLU A 15 13.38 9.05 15.52
N VAL A 16 12.09 8.71 15.58
CA VAL A 16 11.43 7.74 14.69
C VAL A 16 10.69 8.44 13.56
N LEU A 17 9.99 9.55 13.84
CA LEU A 17 9.38 10.41 12.83
C LEU A 17 10.06 11.77 12.88
N LYS A 18 10.52 12.26 11.72
CA LYS A 18 11.40 13.43 11.59
C LYS A 18 10.78 14.50 10.69
N GLY A 19 9.60 14.97 11.08
CA GLY A 19 8.88 16.01 10.31
C GLY A 19 8.14 15.43 9.11
N ILE A 20 7.29 14.44 9.34
CA ILE A 20 6.42 13.85 8.31
C ILE A 20 5.32 14.81 7.92
N SER A 21 5.18 15.06 6.62
CA SER A 21 4.03 15.79 6.06
C SER A 21 3.46 14.99 4.89
N LEU A 22 2.16 14.66 4.97
CA LEU A 22 1.40 13.86 4.00
C LEU A 22 -0.07 14.31 3.98
N THR A 23 -0.71 14.18 2.84
CA THR A 23 -2.17 14.34 2.72
C THR A 23 -2.76 13.08 2.09
N ILE A 24 -3.73 12.48 2.76
CA ILE A 24 -4.48 11.31 2.29
C ILE A 24 -5.89 11.78 1.98
N GLU A 25 -6.27 11.67 0.70
CA GLU A 25 -7.56 12.15 0.22
C GLU A 25 -8.68 11.17 0.58
N ASP A 26 -9.92 11.64 0.49
CA ASP A 26 -11.07 10.78 0.76
C ASP A 26 -11.23 9.71 -0.33
N HIS A 27 -11.70 8.54 0.10
CA HIS A 27 -12.03 7.40 -0.76
C HIS A 27 -10.85 6.77 -1.51
N GLU A 28 -9.59 7.19 -1.26
CA GLU A 28 -8.43 6.55 -1.86
C GLU A 28 -7.93 5.35 -1.05
N ILE A 29 -7.19 4.45 -1.70
CA ILE A 29 -6.33 3.46 -1.05
C ILE A 29 -4.91 4.01 -1.11
N TYR A 30 -4.40 4.45 0.03
CA TYR A 30 -3.11 5.09 0.18
C TYR A 30 -2.08 4.15 0.81
N GLY A 31 -0.92 4.01 0.17
CA GLY A 31 0.18 3.17 0.66
C GLY A 31 1.22 3.98 1.45
N ILE A 32 1.71 3.43 2.55
CA ILE A 32 2.90 3.92 3.25
C ILE A 32 3.91 2.79 3.26
N VAL A 33 4.99 2.94 2.46
CA VAL A 33 5.98 1.87 2.28
C VAL A 33 7.36 2.28 2.78
N GLY A 34 8.21 1.30 3.03
CA GLY A 34 9.58 1.51 3.47
C GLY A 34 10.13 0.32 4.23
N GLN A 35 11.42 0.34 4.53
CA GLN A 35 12.10 -0.73 5.28
C GLN A 35 11.53 -0.90 6.68
N SER A 36 11.82 -2.05 7.31
CA SER A 36 11.54 -2.25 8.73
C SER A 36 12.24 -1.16 9.55
N GLY A 37 11.53 -0.60 10.54
CA GLY A 37 12.06 0.50 11.37
C GLY A 37 11.96 1.90 10.74
N ALA A 38 11.42 2.07 9.53
CA ALA A 38 11.26 3.38 8.89
C ALA A 38 10.25 4.32 9.58
N GLY A 39 9.49 3.84 10.58
CA GLY A 39 8.49 4.63 11.33
C GLY A 39 7.04 4.44 10.85
N LYS A 40 6.78 3.54 9.91
CA LYS A 40 5.45 3.34 9.28
C LYS A 40 4.33 3.04 10.29
N SER A 41 4.49 1.99 11.09
CA SER A 41 3.50 1.61 12.12
C SER A 41 3.36 2.67 13.21
N THR A 42 4.45 3.38 13.53
CA THR A 42 4.41 4.51 14.47
C THR A 42 3.54 5.64 13.90
N LEU A 43 3.73 6.00 12.62
CA LEU A 43 2.91 7.01 11.95
C LEU A 43 1.44 6.60 11.94
N LEU A 44 1.13 5.35 11.59
CA LEU A 44 -0.25 4.84 11.58
C LEU A 44 -0.90 4.91 12.96
N ARG A 45 -0.13 4.60 14.03
CA ARG A 45 -0.61 4.71 15.41
C ARG A 45 -0.76 6.15 15.88
N CYS A 46 0.04 7.07 15.35
CA CYS A 46 -0.17 8.51 15.59
C CYS A 46 -1.46 9.00 14.92
N ILE A 47 -1.76 8.56 13.68
CA ILE A 47 -3.01 8.90 12.98
C ILE A 47 -4.25 8.42 13.77
N ASN A 48 -4.19 7.23 14.34
CA ASN A 48 -5.29 6.67 15.17
C ASN A 48 -5.30 7.26 16.62
N GLY A 49 -4.28 8.03 17.01
CA GLY A 49 -4.13 8.51 18.37
C GLY A 49 -3.83 7.44 19.42
N LEU A 50 -3.40 6.24 19.00
CA LEU A 50 -2.88 5.20 19.88
C LEU A 50 -1.48 5.53 20.40
N GLU A 51 -0.70 6.31 19.64
CA GLU A 51 0.59 6.81 20.00
C GLU A 51 0.58 8.35 19.93
N PRO A 52 0.93 9.08 21.00
CA PRO A 52 1.06 10.53 20.94
C PRO A 52 2.30 10.92 20.13
N TYR A 53 2.18 11.96 19.30
CA TYR A 53 3.33 12.57 18.64
C TYR A 53 3.87 13.75 19.46
N ASP A 54 5.12 14.13 19.23
CA ASP A 54 5.83 15.12 20.05
C ASP A 54 5.67 16.53 19.51
N ALA A 55 5.61 16.70 18.16
CA ALA A 55 5.43 17.97 17.48
C ALA A 55 4.69 17.78 16.15
N GLY A 56 4.22 18.88 15.56
CA GLY A 56 3.43 18.87 14.34
C GLY A 56 1.92 18.74 14.62
N THR A 57 1.15 18.46 13.57
CA THR A 57 -0.30 18.27 13.66
C THR A 57 -0.78 17.11 12.81
N ILE A 58 -1.80 16.39 13.28
CA ILE A 58 -2.56 15.40 12.52
C ILE A 58 -4.02 15.78 12.63
N THR A 59 -4.69 15.95 11.51
CA THR A 59 -6.15 16.17 11.45
C THR A 59 -6.83 15.10 10.63
N VAL A 60 -8.01 14.67 11.07
CA VAL A 60 -8.90 13.74 10.37
C VAL A 60 -10.23 14.43 10.21
N ASP A 61 -10.66 14.68 8.98
CA ASP A 61 -11.84 15.48 8.63
C ASP A 61 -11.87 16.83 9.35
N GLY A 62 -10.70 17.48 9.42
CA GLY A 62 -10.54 18.77 10.11
C GLY A 62 -10.47 18.69 11.63
N ALA A 63 -10.76 17.55 12.24
CA ALA A 63 -10.64 17.35 13.68
C ALA A 63 -9.22 16.95 14.08
N LEU A 64 -8.64 17.67 15.06
CA LEU A 64 -7.28 17.42 15.53
C LEU A 64 -7.18 16.10 16.30
N VAL A 65 -6.24 15.26 15.93
CA VAL A 65 -5.88 14.07 16.70
C VAL A 65 -5.03 14.49 17.88
N ASN A 66 -5.67 14.64 19.04
CA ASN A 66 -5.00 15.07 20.25
C ASN A 66 -5.25 14.09 21.41
N SER A 67 -4.22 13.42 21.85
CA SER A 67 -4.28 12.42 22.94
C SER A 67 -4.65 13.03 24.30
N ARG A 68 -4.55 14.35 24.48
CA ARG A 68 -4.91 15.03 25.72
C ARG A 68 -6.43 15.19 25.88
N GLU A 69 -7.17 15.26 24.77
CA GLU A 69 -8.62 15.39 24.75
C GLU A 69 -9.30 14.03 24.52
N LYS A 70 -9.33 13.21 25.55
CA LYS A 70 -9.77 11.80 25.46
C LYS A 70 -11.17 11.61 24.86
N ALA A 71 -12.11 12.51 25.11
CA ALA A 71 -13.48 12.40 24.59
C ALA A 71 -13.52 12.67 23.07
N ALA A 72 -12.86 13.73 22.59
CA ALA A 72 -12.73 14.06 21.18
C ALA A 72 -11.98 12.96 20.44
N LEU A 73 -10.85 12.49 20.99
CA LEU A 73 -10.07 11.40 20.43
C LEU A 73 -10.89 10.11 20.28
N ARG A 74 -11.69 9.74 21.28
CA ARG A 74 -12.59 8.58 21.17
C ARG A 74 -13.58 8.77 20.02
N GLY A 75 -14.18 9.97 19.86
CA GLY A 75 -15.06 10.25 18.72
C GLY A 75 -14.39 10.00 17.37
N LEU A 76 -13.14 10.43 17.21
CA LEU A 76 -12.33 10.16 16.01
C LEU A 76 -12.01 8.67 15.86
N GLN A 77 -11.61 7.98 16.92
CA GLN A 77 -11.32 6.56 16.89
C GLN A 77 -12.51 5.69 16.47
N LYS A 78 -13.74 6.14 16.74
CA LYS A 78 -14.95 5.47 16.26
C LYS A 78 -15.06 5.50 14.73
N GLN A 79 -14.54 6.55 14.09
CA GLN A 79 -14.55 6.71 12.65
C GLN A 79 -13.39 5.98 11.96
N MET A 80 -12.47 5.38 12.73
CA MET A 80 -11.27 4.71 12.22
C MET A 80 -11.28 3.23 12.62
N GLY A 81 -11.47 2.35 11.64
CA GLY A 81 -11.21 0.92 11.82
C GLY A 81 -9.72 0.64 11.78
N MET A 82 -9.22 -0.27 12.62
CA MET A 82 -7.81 -0.66 12.59
C MET A 82 -7.65 -2.16 12.46
N ILE A 83 -6.81 -2.57 11.52
CA ILE A 83 -6.39 -3.95 11.28
C ILE A 83 -4.92 -4.05 11.69
N PHE A 84 -4.63 -4.94 12.62
CA PHE A 84 -3.29 -5.16 13.15
C PHE A 84 -2.60 -6.35 12.49
N GLN A 85 -1.29 -6.36 12.44
CA GLN A 85 -0.46 -7.43 11.89
C GLN A 85 -0.77 -8.81 12.51
N SER A 86 -1.05 -8.88 13.80
CA SER A 86 -1.31 -10.13 14.55
C SER A 86 -2.80 -10.44 14.75
N PHE A 87 -3.69 -9.94 13.87
CA PHE A 87 -5.15 -10.12 13.89
C PHE A 87 -5.83 -9.63 15.18
N ASN A 88 -5.23 -9.82 16.35
CA ASN A 88 -5.73 -9.46 17.69
C ASN A 88 -7.16 -9.95 17.97
N LEU A 89 -7.49 -11.17 17.53
CA LEU A 89 -8.76 -11.80 17.83
C LEU A 89 -8.75 -12.33 19.28
N LEU A 90 -9.90 -12.25 19.95
CA LEU A 90 -10.06 -12.82 21.28
C LEU A 90 -10.36 -14.31 21.15
N GLU A 91 -9.44 -15.17 21.55
CA GLU A 91 -9.52 -16.64 21.43
C GLU A 91 -10.75 -17.26 22.12
N ARG A 92 -11.27 -16.63 23.18
CA ARG A 92 -12.47 -17.06 23.91
C ARG A 92 -13.79 -16.78 23.19
N LEU A 93 -13.79 -15.86 22.23
CA LEU A 93 -14.97 -15.44 21.46
C LEU A 93 -15.01 -16.17 20.12
N ASP A 94 -16.21 -16.44 19.60
CA ASP A 94 -16.41 -16.91 18.23
C ASP A 94 -16.27 -15.77 17.21
N VAL A 95 -16.47 -16.05 15.93
CA VAL A 95 -16.42 -15.06 14.85
C VAL A 95 -17.46 -13.96 15.09
N TYR A 96 -18.70 -14.33 15.39
CA TYR A 96 -19.78 -13.36 15.65
C TYR A 96 -19.41 -12.38 16.77
N ASP A 97 -19.01 -12.89 17.92
CA ASP A 97 -18.70 -12.07 19.09
C ASP A 97 -17.41 -11.26 18.90
N ASN A 98 -16.40 -11.73 18.11
CA ASN A 98 -15.23 -10.94 17.72
C ASN A 98 -15.62 -9.75 16.82
N VAL A 99 -16.49 -9.95 15.83
CA VAL A 99 -16.97 -8.87 14.95
C VAL A 99 -17.85 -7.89 15.73
N ALA A 100 -18.69 -8.37 16.65
CA ALA A 100 -19.56 -7.55 17.49
C ALA A 100 -18.84 -6.74 18.58
N LEU A 101 -17.56 -7.07 18.86
CA LEU A 101 -16.81 -6.55 20.00
C LEU A 101 -16.71 -5.01 20.03
N PRO A 102 -16.40 -4.30 18.93
CA PRO A 102 -16.37 -2.84 18.93
C PRO A 102 -17.73 -2.24 19.30
N MET A 103 -18.83 -2.75 18.76
CA MET A 103 -20.16 -2.27 19.07
C MET A 103 -20.45 -2.38 20.57
N LYS A 104 -20.04 -3.48 21.20
CA LYS A 104 -20.19 -3.70 22.65
C LYS A 104 -19.39 -2.71 23.48
N PHE A 105 -18.15 -2.40 23.10
CA PHE A 105 -17.30 -1.43 23.80
C PHE A 105 -17.83 0.01 23.70
N TRP A 106 -18.57 0.32 22.63
CA TRP A 106 -19.21 1.62 22.46
C TRP A 106 -20.63 1.67 23.04
N GLY A 107 -21.00 0.72 23.91
CA GLY A 107 -22.25 0.69 24.64
C GLY A 107 -23.46 0.20 23.82
N GLY A 108 -23.23 -0.33 22.62
CA GLY A 108 -24.28 -0.89 21.76
C GLY A 108 -24.76 -2.25 22.25
N LYS A 109 -26.04 -2.54 22.01
CA LYS A 109 -26.62 -3.87 22.20
C LYS A 109 -26.33 -4.71 20.96
N THR A 110 -25.54 -5.78 21.08
CA THR A 110 -25.07 -6.60 19.95
C THR A 110 -26.02 -7.73 19.55
N ARG A 111 -27.14 -7.90 20.26
CA ARG A 111 -28.10 -9.00 20.03
C ARG A 111 -29.52 -8.52 19.70
N THR A 112 -29.68 -7.25 19.34
CA THR A 112 -30.93 -6.75 18.74
C THR A 112 -31.05 -7.28 17.29
N PRO A 113 -32.24 -7.32 16.69
CA PRO A 113 -32.43 -7.73 15.30
C PRO A 113 -31.51 -6.95 14.34
N GLU A 114 -31.45 -5.64 14.48
CA GLU A 114 -30.65 -4.73 13.63
C GLU A 114 -29.15 -5.00 13.77
N SER A 115 -28.68 -5.19 15.01
CA SER A 115 -27.26 -5.51 15.27
C SER A 115 -26.88 -6.88 14.73
N ARG A 116 -27.77 -7.87 14.85
CA ARG A 116 -27.56 -9.22 14.32
C ARG A 116 -27.45 -9.16 12.79
N GLU A 117 -28.38 -8.50 12.15
CA GLU A 117 -28.38 -8.33 10.69
C GLU A 117 -27.09 -7.66 10.20
N LYS A 118 -26.68 -6.55 10.87
CA LYS A 118 -25.43 -5.86 10.54
C LYS A 118 -24.21 -6.77 10.67
N ILE A 119 -24.07 -7.48 11.78
CA ILE A 119 -22.94 -8.38 12.01
C ILE A 119 -22.94 -9.51 10.99
N GLN A 120 -24.11 -10.09 10.68
CA GLN A 120 -24.23 -11.12 9.65
C GLN A 120 -23.82 -10.61 8.27
N ARG A 121 -24.27 -9.41 7.86
CA ARG A 121 -23.82 -8.78 6.60
C ARG A 121 -22.31 -8.59 6.54
N LEU A 122 -21.67 -8.16 7.63
CA LEU A 122 -20.21 -8.00 7.69
C LEU A 122 -19.49 -9.35 7.57
N ILE A 123 -20.02 -10.41 8.21
CA ILE A 123 -19.48 -11.77 8.11
C ILE A 123 -19.65 -12.31 6.70
N GLN A 124 -20.79 -12.03 6.07
CA GLN A 124 -21.05 -12.37 4.66
C GLN A 124 -20.12 -11.63 3.70
N LEU A 125 -19.92 -10.33 3.91
CA LEU A 125 -18.98 -9.51 3.10
C LEU A 125 -17.58 -10.14 3.05
N VAL A 126 -17.14 -10.75 4.15
CA VAL A 126 -15.82 -11.38 4.22
C VAL A 126 -15.85 -12.88 3.88
N GLY A 127 -17.01 -13.45 3.51
CA GLY A 127 -17.18 -14.86 3.08
C GLY A 127 -16.92 -15.86 4.20
N LEU A 128 -17.51 -15.66 5.39
CA LEU A 128 -17.34 -16.52 6.57
C LEU A 128 -18.68 -16.94 7.21
N GLU A 129 -19.76 -17.00 6.44
CA GLU A 129 -21.09 -17.35 6.93
C GLU A 129 -21.15 -18.73 7.58
N ASP A 130 -20.41 -19.68 6.99
CA ASP A 130 -20.31 -21.07 7.49
C ASP A 130 -19.47 -21.20 8.76
N LYS A 131 -18.72 -20.13 9.13
CA LYS A 131 -17.80 -20.09 10.28
C LYS A 131 -18.24 -19.13 11.39
N ILE A 132 -19.48 -18.64 11.36
CA ILE A 132 -19.99 -17.61 12.29
C ILE A 132 -19.81 -17.97 13.78
N HIS A 133 -19.85 -19.27 14.13
CA HIS A 133 -19.67 -19.76 15.50
C HIS A 133 -18.29 -20.41 15.75
N ALA A 134 -17.41 -20.43 14.74
CA ALA A 134 -16.06 -20.95 14.90
C ALA A 134 -15.22 -20.03 15.79
N LYS A 135 -14.28 -20.61 16.54
CA LYS A 135 -13.31 -19.87 17.36
C LYS A 135 -12.05 -19.61 16.56
N PRO A 136 -11.24 -18.58 16.92
CA PRO A 136 -10.02 -18.25 16.19
C PRO A 136 -9.06 -19.43 15.97
N ARG A 137 -8.94 -20.33 16.94
CA ARG A 137 -8.12 -21.56 16.83
C ARG A 137 -8.55 -22.52 15.71
N GLU A 138 -9.81 -22.40 15.25
CA GLU A 138 -10.41 -23.25 14.21
C GLU A 138 -10.34 -22.60 12.81
N LEU A 139 -9.72 -21.40 12.72
CA LEU A 139 -9.61 -20.60 11.52
C LEU A 139 -8.19 -20.59 10.97
N SER A 140 -8.05 -20.61 9.64
CA SER A 140 -6.79 -20.35 8.97
C SER A 140 -6.33 -18.88 9.16
N GLY A 141 -5.08 -18.57 8.85
CA GLY A 141 -4.55 -17.19 8.91
C GLY A 141 -5.38 -16.19 8.08
N GLY A 142 -5.72 -16.56 6.86
CA GLY A 142 -6.56 -15.74 5.98
C GLY A 142 -7.99 -15.56 6.52
N GLN A 143 -8.58 -16.59 7.12
CA GLN A 143 -9.88 -16.48 7.77
C GLN A 143 -9.83 -15.57 8.99
N LYS A 144 -8.78 -15.66 9.83
CA LYS A 144 -8.56 -14.74 10.95
C LYS A 144 -8.46 -13.30 10.47
N GLN A 145 -7.76 -13.07 9.36
CA GLN A 145 -7.64 -11.74 8.76
C GLN A 145 -9.00 -11.21 8.29
N ARG A 146 -9.80 -12.04 7.64
CA ARG A 146 -11.17 -11.69 7.24
C ARG A 146 -12.06 -11.31 8.43
N VAL A 147 -11.96 -12.04 9.56
CA VAL A 147 -12.65 -11.66 10.81
C VAL A 147 -12.15 -10.31 11.34
N ALA A 148 -10.84 -10.05 11.31
CA ALA A 148 -10.27 -8.78 11.74
C ALA A 148 -10.77 -7.61 10.87
N ILE A 149 -10.92 -7.81 9.56
CA ILE A 149 -11.51 -6.83 8.63
C ILE A 149 -12.98 -6.58 8.99
N ALA A 150 -13.80 -7.62 9.11
CA ALA A 150 -15.22 -7.48 9.48
C ALA A 150 -15.39 -6.75 10.83
N ARG A 151 -14.54 -7.06 11.81
CA ARG A 151 -14.51 -6.38 13.10
C ARG A 151 -14.16 -4.89 12.96
N ALA A 152 -13.17 -4.54 12.13
CA ALA A 152 -12.78 -3.16 11.91
C ALA A 152 -13.91 -2.33 11.28
N LEU A 153 -14.78 -2.95 10.50
CA LEU A 153 -15.95 -2.31 9.85
C LEU A 153 -17.18 -2.19 10.76
N ALA A 154 -17.20 -2.82 11.94
CA ALA A 154 -18.39 -2.95 12.78
C ALA A 154 -19.02 -1.62 13.26
N LEU A 155 -18.24 -0.51 13.27
CA LEU A 155 -18.70 0.82 13.66
C LEU A 155 -18.96 1.75 12.48
N ASP A 156 -19.05 1.24 11.24
CA ASP A 156 -19.19 2.02 10.00
C ASP A 156 -18.08 3.10 9.89
N PRO A 157 -16.80 2.72 9.93
CA PRO A 157 -15.72 3.68 9.90
C PRO A 157 -15.63 4.37 8.53
N GLN A 158 -15.14 5.61 8.52
CA GLN A 158 -14.81 6.34 7.30
C GLN A 158 -13.38 6.03 6.83
N PHE A 159 -12.52 5.62 7.76
CA PHE A 159 -11.11 5.28 7.50
C PHE A 159 -10.79 3.87 7.99
N LEU A 160 -10.05 3.13 7.20
CA LEU A 160 -9.52 1.81 7.55
C LEU A 160 -7.99 1.85 7.54
N LEU A 161 -7.39 1.65 8.70
CA LEU A 161 -5.95 1.70 8.89
C LEU A 161 -5.40 0.27 8.99
N CYS A 162 -4.53 -0.12 8.06
CA CYS A 162 -3.99 -1.47 7.93
C CYS A 162 -2.49 -1.48 8.27
N ASP A 163 -2.13 -2.01 9.44
CA ASP A 163 -0.74 -2.18 9.88
C ASP A 163 -0.25 -3.57 9.48
N GLU A 164 0.50 -3.66 8.37
CA GLU A 164 1.05 -4.90 7.81
C GLU A 164 0.03 -6.06 7.69
N ALA A 165 -1.18 -5.75 7.25
CA ALA A 165 -2.35 -6.65 7.27
C ALA A 165 -2.16 -7.95 6.46
N THR A 166 -1.13 -8.09 5.64
CA THR A 166 -0.87 -9.25 4.78
C THR A 166 0.48 -9.91 5.02
N SER A 167 1.31 -9.39 5.92
CA SER A 167 2.70 -9.82 6.08
C SER A 167 2.87 -11.27 6.56
N ALA A 168 1.86 -11.81 7.23
CA ALA A 168 1.86 -13.18 7.77
C ALA A 168 1.08 -14.19 6.90
N LEU A 169 0.69 -13.79 5.66
CA LEU A 169 -0.14 -14.59 4.77
C LEU A 169 0.66 -15.02 3.54
N ASP A 170 0.28 -16.16 2.98
CA ASP A 170 0.83 -16.60 1.70
C ASP A 170 0.32 -15.71 0.53
N PRO A 171 1.00 -15.73 -0.65
CA PRO A 171 0.68 -14.83 -1.75
C PRO A 171 -0.74 -14.97 -2.29
N GLU A 172 -1.31 -16.19 -2.32
CA GLU A 172 -2.64 -16.41 -2.86
C GLU A 172 -3.72 -15.86 -1.93
N ILE A 173 -3.58 -16.10 -0.62
CA ILE A 173 -4.46 -15.54 0.40
C ILE A 173 -4.34 -14.01 0.42
N THR A 174 -3.12 -13.48 0.28
CA THR A 174 -2.88 -12.03 0.20
C THR A 174 -3.69 -11.40 -0.94
N LYS A 175 -3.67 -11.96 -2.15
CA LYS A 175 -4.48 -11.47 -3.27
C LYS A 175 -5.98 -11.41 -2.92
N GLY A 176 -6.50 -12.45 -2.28
CA GLY A 176 -7.90 -12.48 -1.84
C GLY A 176 -8.24 -11.41 -0.79
N ILE A 177 -7.33 -11.09 0.12
CA ILE A 177 -7.50 -10.00 1.10
C ILE A 177 -7.44 -8.64 0.41
N LEU A 178 -6.52 -8.44 -0.54
CA LEU A 178 -6.38 -7.18 -1.28
C LEU A 178 -7.63 -6.90 -2.15
N SER A 179 -8.14 -7.92 -2.83
CA SER A 179 -9.40 -7.82 -3.58
C SER A 179 -10.58 -7.45 -2.68
N LEU A 180 -10.66 -8.02 -1.47
CA LEU A 180 -11.67 -7.66 -0.47
C LEU A 180 -11.53 -6.19 -0.03
N LEU A 181 -10.32 -5.70 0.23
CA LEU A 181 -10.09 -4.29 0.60
C LEU A 181 -10.49 -3.33 -0.54
N GLN A 182 -10.18 -3.68 -1.79
CA GLN A 182 -10.64 -2.91 -2.96
C GLN A 182 -12.17 -2.89 -3.08
N GLN A 183 -12.84 -4.03 -2.85
CA GLN A 183 -14.29 -4.11 -2.83
C GLN A 183 -14.87 -3.20 -1.75
N ILE A 184 -14.37 -3.28 -0.51
CA ILE A 184 -14.78 -2.43 0.60
C ILE A 184 -14.60 -0.94 0.27
N ASN A 185 -13.45 -0.55 -0.29
CA ASN A 185 -13.21 0.83 -0.69
C ASN A 185 -14.23 1.31 -1.73
N ARG A 186 -14.50 0.52 -2.77
CA ARG A 186 -15.46 0.88 -3.84
C ARG A 186 -16.91 0.91 -3.39
N GLU A 187 -17.35 -0.10 -2.64
CA GLU A 187 -18.77 -0.26 -2.26
C GLU A 187 -19.16 0.63 -1.08
N MET A 188 -18.26 0.82 -0.12
CA MET A 188 -18.53 1.58 1.11
C MET A 188 -17.95 2.99 1.09
N GLY A 189 -17.15 3.36 0.09
CA GLY A 189 -16.49 4.67 0.02
C GLY A 189 -15.51 4.94 1.16
N ILE A 190 -14.92 3.90 1.77
CA ILE A 190 -14.01 4.04 2.90
C ILE A 190 -12.60 4.40 2.39
N THR A 191 -11.95 5.38 3.00
CA THR A 191 -10.53 5.67 2.78
C THR A 191 -9.68 4.60 3.47
N ILE A 192 -8.73 3.98 2.75
CA ILE A 192 -7.89 2.90 3.28
C ILE A 192 -6.44 3.34 3.30
N VAL A 193 -5.77 3.22 4.45
CA VAL A 193 -4.33 3.47 4.60
C VAL A 193 -3.63 2.14 4.87
N ILE A 194 -2.75 1.74 3.98
CA ILE A 194 -2.01 0.47 4.07
C ILE A 194 -0.55 0.74 4.37
N VAL A 195 -0.10 0.28 5.53
CA VAL A 195 1.32 0.23 5.87
C VAL A 195 1.87 -1.15 5.51
N THR A 196 2.92 -1.18 4.70
CA THR A 196 3.54 -2.44 4.28
C THR A 196 5.01 -2.25 3.88
N HIS A 197 5.75 -3.35 3.86
CA HIS A 197 7.07 -3.44 3.22
C HIS A 197 7.01 -4.27 1.91
N GLN A 198 5.83 -4.81 1.56
CA GLN A 198 5.61 -5.63 0.38
C GLN A 198 5.19 -4.75 -0.80
N MET A 199 6.05 -4.62 -1.81
CA MET A 199 5.78 -3.79 -2.99
C MET A 199 4.60 -4.30 -3.79
N GLU A 200 4.42 -5.62 -3.87
CA GLU A 200 3.31 -6.25 -4.58
C GLU A 200 1.93 -5.79 -4.06
N VAL A 201 1.82 -5.60 -2.74
CA VAL A 201 0.59 -5.07 -2.13
C VAL A 201 0.29 -3.68 -2.66
N VAL A 202 1.31 -2.81 -2.72
CA VAL A 202 1.15 -1.43 -3.18
C VAL A 202 0.77 -1.36 -4.65
N LYS A 203 1.46 -2.12 -5.50
CA LYS A 203 1.19 -2.17 -6.94
C LYS A 203 -0.24 -2.62 -7.23
N GLN A 204 -0.75 -3.60 -6.50
CA GLN A 204 -2.06 -4.18 -6.75
C GLN A 204 -3.23 -3.28 -6.32
N VAL A 205 -3.10 -2.50 -5.24
CA VAL A 205 -4.29 -1.84 -4.67
C VAL A 205 -4.16 -0.35 -4.42
N CYS A 206 -2.95 0.20 -4.22
CA CYS A 206 -2.79 1.61 -3.86
C CYS A 206 -2.92 2.53 -5.08
N GLY A 207 -3.65 3.64 -4.93
CA GLY A 207 -3.72 4.70 -5.94
C GLY A 207 -2.57 5.71 -5.81
N ARG A 208 -2.13 5.94 -4.58
CA ARG A 208 -0.97 6.78 -4.23
C ARG A 208 -0.17 6.11 -3.12
N VAL A 209 1.10 6.45 -3.05
CA VAL A 209 2.02 5.87 -2.07
C VAL A 209 3.04 6.89 -1.61
N ALA A 210 3.35 6.88 -0.31
CA ALA A 210 4.50 7.57 0.26
C ALA A 210 5.58 6.54 0.61
N PHE A 211 6.82 6.85 0.21
CA PHE A 211 7.98 6.07 0.54
C PHE A 211 8.68 6.66 1.77
N LEU A 212 8.68 5.92 2.88
CA LEU A 212 9.33 6.31 4.14
C LEU A 212 10.70 5.68 4.26
N HIS A 213 11.70 6.51 4.60
CA HIS A 213 13.04 6.06 4.93
C HIS A 213 13.63 6.92 6.04
N GLY A 214 14.23 6.28 7.05
CA GLY A 214 14.89 6.97 8.17
C GLY A 214 14.01 7.99 8.91
N GLY A 215 12.68 7.77 8.96
CA GLY A 215 11.73 8.66 9.61
C GLY A 215 11.29 9.86 8.78
N ARG A 216 11.58 9.90 7.46
CA ARG A 216 11.21 10.98 6.53
C ARG A 216 10.46 10.43 5.33
N VAL A 217 9.64 11.26 4.71
CA VAL A 217 9.07 10.96 3.37
C VAL A 217 10.13 11.26 2.33
N LEU A 218 10.57 10.25 1.60
CA LEU A 218 11.50 10.42 0.50
C LEU A 218 10.79 10.81 -0.79
N SER A 219 9.70 10.13 -1.10
CA SER A 219 8.94 10.31 -2.33
C SER A 219 7.48 10.04 -2.07
N GLU A 220 6.61 10.69 -2.84
CA GLU A 220 5.17 10.47 -2.84
C GLU A 220 4.65 10.59 -4.27
N GLY A 221 3.74 9.73 -4.68
CA GLY A 221 3.16 9.75 -6.03
C GLY A 221 2.40 8.46 -6.33
N LYS A 222 2.14 8.23 -7.61
CA LYS A 222 1.53 6.98 -8.06
C LYS A 222 2.55 5.84 -8.00
N PRO A 223 2.13 4.62 -7.63
CA PRO A 223 3.03 3.47 -7.56
C PRO A 223 3.82 3.23 -8.85
N GLU A 224 3.17 3.30 -10.01
CA GLU A 224 3.77 3.07 -11.31
C GLU A 224 4.90 4.07 -11.62
N GLU A 225 4.74 5.35 -11.24
CA GLU A 225 5.76 6.39 -11.44
C GLU A 225 6.97 6.14 -10.52
N LEU A 226 6.70 5.82 -9.25
CA LEU A 226 7.75 5.64 -8.25
C LEU A 226 8.53 4.34 -8.39
N PHE A 227 7.90 3.26 -8.91
CA PHE A 227 8.53 1.95 -9.00
C PHE A 227 9.18 1.68 -10.35
N ILE A 228 8.63 2.21 -11.43
CA ILE A 228 9.18 1.98 -12.77
C ILE A 228 10.34 2.93 -13.08
N ARG A 229 10.20 4.21 -12.71
CA ARG A 229 11.23 5.23 -12.94
C ARG A 229 11.53 6.02 -11.66
N PRO A 230 12.12 5.40 -10.64
CA PRO A 230 12.42 6.08 -9.38
C PRO A 230 13.48 7.17 -9.59
N GLU A 231 13.18 8.39 -9.18
CA GLU A 231 14.11 9.53 -9.30
C GLU A 231 15.21 9.49 -8.22
N LYS A 232 14.87 9.03 -7.01
CA LYS A 232 15.79 9.06 -5.86
C LYS A 232 16.60 7.79 -5.74
N ALA A 233 17.89 7.92 -5.49
CA ALA A 233 18.84 6.81 -5.36
C ALA A 233 18.43 5.83 -4.23
N GLU A 234 17.88 6.34 -3.12
CA GLU A 234 17.41 5.54 -2.00
C GLU A 234 16.20 4.67 -2.40
N VAL A 235 15.28 5.20 -3.22
CA VAL A 235 14.15 4.44 -3.76
C VAL A 235 14.66 3.41 -4.77
N LYS A 236 15.59 3.78 -5.68
CA LYS A 236 16.27 2.83 -6.58
C LYS A 236 16.93 1.70 -5.80
N SER A 237 17.68 2.02 -4.74
CA SER A 237 18.33 1.03 -3.88
C SER A 237 17.36 0.07 -3.17
N PHE A 238 16.18 0.57 -2.80
CA PHE A 238 15.15 -0.25 -2.16
C PHE A 238 14.45 -1.18 -3.15
N LEU A 239 14.24 -0.70 -4.38
CA LEU A 239 13.59 -1.44 -5.46
C LEU A 239 14.56 -2.36 -6.22
N LYS A 240 15.86 -2.44 -5.82
CA LYS A 240 16.92 -3.15 -6.53
C LYS A 240 16.42 -4.45 -7.18
N ASP A 241 16.32 -4.38 -8.49
CA ASP A 241 15.97 -5.48 -9.37
C ASP A 241 17.14 -5.70 -10.35
N GLY A 242 18.01 -6.70 -10.09
CA GLY A 242 18.82 -7.37 -11.11
C GLY A 242 19.73 -6.54 -12.02
N SER A 243 19.71 -5.21 -11.95
CA SER A 243 20.54 -4.33 -12.79
C SER A 243 22.05 -4.43 -12.51
N GLU A 244 22.44 -5.15 -11.47
CA GLU A 244 23.85 -5.37 -11.11
C GLU A 244 24.61 -6.32 -12.08
N LEU A 245 23.88 -7.01 -12.97
CA LEU A 245 24.43 -8.00 -13.92
C LEU A 245 24.42 -7.49 -15.37
N LEU A 246 24.35 -6.19 -15.60
CA LEU A 246 24.37 -5.65 -16.96
C LEU A 246 25.76 -5.75 -17.59
N PRO A 247 25.86 -5.92 -18.93
CA PRO A 247 27.11 -5.91 -19.66
C PRO A 247 27.91 -4.63 -19.36
N GLN A 248 29.23 -4.80 -19.18
CA GLN A 248 30.16 -3.68 -18.97
C GLN A 248 30.71 -3.12 -20.28
N THR A 249 30.42 -3.77 -21.42
CA THR A 249 30.80 -3.32 -22.75
C THR A 249 29.61 -2.77 -23.50
N GLY A 250 29.80 -1.76 -24.34
CA GLY A 250 28.71 -1.08 -25.04
C GLY A 250 27.93 -0.14 -24.11
N VAL A 251 26.75 0.26 -24.55
CA VAL A 251 25.85 1.19 -23.85
C VAL A 251 24.58 0.46 -23.44
N ASN A 252 24.22 0.52 -22.17
CA ASN A 252 22.97 -0.01 -21.65
C ASN A 252 21.91 1.08 -21.69
N ILE A 253 20.85 0.86 -22.48
CA ILE A 253 19.72 1.77 -22.62
C ILE A 253 18.51 1.11 -21.97
N GLN A 254 17.99 1.73 -20.92
CA GLN A 254 16.73 1.32 -20.30
C GLN A 254 15.56 2.01 -20.98
N ILE A 255 14.59 1.21 -21.40
CA ILE A 255 13.35 1.66 -22.06
C ILE A 255 12.19 1.38 -21.11
N PHE A 256 11.29 2.35 -20.96
CA PHE A 256 10.14 2.25 -20.06
C PHE A 256 8.84 2.13 -20.84
N PHE A 257 7.93 1.27 -20.35
CA PHE A 257 6.62 1.03 -20.92
C PHE A 257 5.54 1.38 -19.90
N PHE A 258 4.57 2.19 -20.32
CA PHE A 258 3.52 2.70 -19.47
C PHE A 258 2.14 2.40 -20.08
N GLY A 259 1.30 1.64 -19.37
CA GLY A 259 -0.07 1.34 -19.76
C GLY A 259 -0.20 0.74 -21.15
N GLU A 260 -1.03 1.34 -22.02
CA GLU A 260 -1.26 0.86 -23.40
C GLU A 260 0.02 0.78 -24.23
N GLY A 261 1.02 1.61 -23.95
CA GLY A 261 2.33 1.56 -24.60
C GLY A 261 3.12 0.28 -24.37
N SER A 262 2.74 -0.53 -23.36
CA SER A 262 3.35 -1.84 -23.09
C SER A 262 3.04 -2.90 -24.17
N GLU A 263 1.99 -2.72 -24.96
CA GLU A 263 1.59 -3.62 -26.04
C GLU A 263 2.24 -3.28 -27.39
N GLU A 264 2.88 -2.12 -27.52
CA GLU A 264 3.53 -1.74 -28.76
C GLU A 264 4.84 -2.52 -29.01
N PRO A 265 5.06 -3.04 -30.22
CA PRO A 265 6.25 -3.83 -30.55
C PRO A 265 7.48 -2.94 -30.84
N VAL A 266 7.80 -2.02 -29.91
CA VAL A 266 8.85 -1.00 -30.06
C VAL A 266 10.21 -1.58 -30.45
N VAL A 267 10.65 -2.64 -29.75
CA VAL A 267 11.98 -3.26 -29.98
C VAL A 267 12.06 -3.85 -31.39
N THR A 268 11.00 -4.56 -31.83
CA THR A 268 10.99 -5.19 -33.16
C THR A 268 10.80 -4.17 -34.28
N GLN A 269 10.08 -3.07 -34.05
CA GLN A 269 10.00 -1.94 -34.99
C GLN A 269 11.38 -1.29 -35.13
N MET A 270 12.05 -0.99 -34.03
CA MET A 270 13.37 -0.42 -34.02
C MET A 270 14.40 -1.30 -34.77
N ALA A 271 14.41 -2.60 -34.48
CA ALA A 271 15.30 -3.54 -35.16
C ALA A 271 15.11 -3.56 -36.68
N ARG A 272 13.87 -3.47 -37.16
CA ARG A 272 13.55 -3.41 -38.59
C ARG A 272 13.92 -2.09 -39.23
N GLU A 273 13.59 -0.95 -38.59
CA GLU A 273 13.85 0.38 -39.12
C GLU A 273 15.35 0.70 -39.18
N LEU A 274 16.09 0.30 -38.13
CA LEU A 274 17.52 0.53 -38.04
C LEU A 274 18.37 -0.58 -38.72
N GLN A 275 17.75 -1.69 -39.12
CA GLN A 275 18.40 -2.88 -39.68
C GLN A 275 19.54 -3.38 -38.76
N ARG A 276 19.28 -3.47 -37.48
CA ARG A 276 20.23 -3.91 -36.43
C ARG A 276 19.58 -4.94 -35.52
N ASP A 277 20.40 -5.83 -34.99
CA ASP A 277 20.03 -6.75 -33.92
C ASP A 277 20.38 -6.14 -32.57
N PHE A 278 19.50 -6.29 -31.59
CA PHE A 278 19.69 -5.76 -30.24
C PHE A 278 19.67 -6.89 -29.20
N SER A 279 20.57 -6.81 -28.23
CA SER A 279 20.58 -7.74 -27.10
C SER A 279 19.72 -7.18 -25.97
N ILE A 280 18.69 -7.94 -25.57
CA ILE A 280 17.90 -7.65 -24.36
C ILE A 280 18.64 -8.28 -23.18
N CYS A 281 19.23 -7.46 -22.33
CA CYS A 281 20.01 -7.90 -21.18
C CYS A 281 19.19 -8.10 -19.93
N TRP A 282 18.09 -7.36 -19.82
CA TRP A 282 17.16 -7.46 -18.71
C TRP A 282 15.78 -6.95 -19.15
N ALA A 283 14.71 -7.54 -18.62
CA ALA A 283 13.35 -7.06 -18.86
C ALA A 283 12.44 -7.47 -17.71
N LYS A 284 11.49 -6.61 -17.37
CA LYS A 284 10.47 -6.85 -16.38
C LYS A 284 9.15 -6.18 -16.78
N LEU A 285 8.06 -6.97 -16.78
CA LEU A 285 6.70 -6.47 -16.87
C LEU A 285 5.99 -6.77 -15.56
N GLU A 286 5.24 -5.83 -15.06
CA GLU A 286 4.57 -5.90 -13.78
C GLU A 286 3.14 -5.38 -13.88
N ASP A 287 2.23 -6.07 -13.19
CA ASP A 287 0.84 -5.67 -13.09
C ASP A 287 0.67 -4.60 -11.99
N PHE A 288 0.09 -3.47 -12.37
CA PHE A 288 -0.32 -2.40 -11.45
C PHE A 288 -1.82 -2.20 -11.60
N ARG A 289 -2.59 -2.40 -10.54
CA ARG A 289 -4.05 -2.23 -10.49
C ARG A 289 -4.78 -2.59 -11.80
N ASP A 290 -4.82 -1.66 -12.76
CA ASP A 290 -5.62 -1.75 -13.98
C ASP A 290 -4.76 -1.78 -15.27
N SER A 291 -3.42 -1.79 -15.15
CA SER A 291 -2.53 -1.69 -16.31
C SER A 291 -1.20 -2.40 -16.08
N VAL A 292 -0.57 -2.81 -17.17
CA VAL A 292 0.78 -3.40 -17.16
C VAL A 292 1.80 -2.31 -17.41
N TYR A 293 2.84 -2.30 -16.61
CA TYR A 293 3.99 -1.39 -16.73
C TYR A 293 5.27 -2.20 -16.73
N GLY A 294 6.33 -1.63 -17.29
CA GLY A 294 7.60 -2.33 -17.24
C GLY A 294 8.76 -1.55 -17.79
N SER A 295 9.89 -2.19 -17.79
CA SER A 295 11.08 -1.70 -18.46
C SER A 295 11.92 -2.86 -19.00
N LEU A 296 12.74 -2.56 -19.99
CA LEU A 296 13.75 -3.47 -20.49
C LEU A 296 15.06 -2.72 -20.69
N VAL A 297 16.17 -3.44 -20.67
CA VAL A 297 17.51 -2.91 -20.94
C VAL A 297 18.04 -3.54 -22.20
N LEU A 298 18.35 -2.72 -23.18
CA LEU A 298 19.09 -3.10 -24.38
C LEU A 298 20.56 -2.76 -24.17
N ASN A 299 21.44 -3.67 -24.59
CA ASN A 299 22.84 -3.37 -24.77
C ASN A 299 23.11 -3.11 -26.25
N VAL A 300 23.64 -1.94 -26.55
CA VAL A 300 23.94 -1.49 -27.93
C VAL A 300 25.40 -1.09 -28.05
N SER A 301 25.92 -1.08 -29.28
CA SER A 301 27.27 -0.55 -29.54
C SER A 301 27.28 0.97 -29.34
N GLU A 302 28.45 1.56 -29.07
CA GLU A 302 28.61 3.02 -29.01
C GLU A 302 28.19 3.70 -30.33
N ASP A 303 28.46 3.04 -31.48
CA ASP A 303 28.11 3.57 -32.79
C ASP A 303 26.61 3.59 -33.07
N ASP A 304 25.85 2.68 -32.49
CA ASP A 304 24.40 2.58 -32.68
C ASP A 304 23.59 3.43 -31.66
N LYS A 305 24.23 3.90 -30.59
CA LYS A 305 23.58 4.64 -29.49
C LYS A 305 22.72 5.81 -29.97
N GLU A 306 23.30 6.68 -30.82
CA GLU A 306 22.61 7.89 -31.28
C GLU A 306 21.37 7.54 -32.12
N GLN A 307 21.48 6.55 -32.99
CA GLN A 307 20.35 6.09 -33.82
C GLN A 307 19.21 5.50 -32.99
N VAL A 308 19.56 4.70 -31.98
CA VAL A 308 18.59 4.10 -31.05
C VAL A 308 17.87 5.20 -30.24
N CYS A 309 18.63 6.15 -29.67
CA CYS A 309 18.05 7.25 -28.90
C CYS A 309 17.11 8.10 -29.76
N ASN A 310 17.51 8.46 -30.98
CA ASN A 310 16.69 9.24 -31.91
C ASN A 310 15.41 8.49 -32.33
N PHE A 311 15.48 7.16 -32.51
CA PHE A 311 14.32 6.34 -32.78
C PHE A 311 13.33 6.39 -31.61
N LEU A 312 13.80 6.15 -30.36
CA LEU A 312 12.97 6.18 -29.15
C LEU A 312 12.31 7.54 -28.94
N ASP A 313 13.06 8.65 -29.18
CA ASP A 313 12.53 10.00 -29.12
C ASP A 313 11.45 10.25 -30.17
N SER A 314 11.66 9.76 -31.40
CA SER A 314 10.67 9.89 -32.50
C SER A 314 9.33 9.20 -32.18
N LYS A 315 9.40 8.10 -31.45
CA LYS A 315 8.22 7.32 -30.99
C LYS A 315 7.69 7.80 -29.63
N LYS A 316 8.33 8.80 -29.01
CA LYS A 316 8.00 9.30 -27.67
C LYS A 316 8.03 8.22 -26.58
N VAL A 317 8.89 7.24 -26.74
CA VAL A 317 9.09 6.17 -25.77
C VAL A 317 10.11 6.64 -24.73
N PRO A 318 9.79 6.65 -23.42
CA PRO A 318 10.71 7.08 -22.37
C PRO A 318 11.89 6.11 -22.24
N TRP A 319 13.09 6.67 -22.12
CA TRP A 319 14.33 5.91 -21.98
C TRP A 319 15.37 6.64 -21.12
N GLU A 320 16.37 5.92 -20.64
CA GLU A 320 17.57 6.50 -20.01
C GLU A 320 18.80 5.62 -20.29
N VAL A 321 19.98 6.23 -20.29
CA VAL A 321 21.25 5.50 -20.36
C VAL A 321 21.66 5.12 -18.96
N LEU A 322 21.93 3.82 -18.75
CA LEU A 322 22.46 3.31 -17.49
C LEU A 322 23.98 3.42 -17.53
N GLY A 323 24.57 4.10 -16.53
CA GLY A 323 26.01 4.29 -16.37
C GLY A 323 26.68 3.17 -15.61
#